data_8b4876e6fda4b9603e6cb968259a19fe
#
_entry.id   8b4876e6fda4b9603e6cb968259a19fe
#
_cell.length_a   1.000
_cell.length_b   1.000
_cell.length_c   1.000
_cell.angle_alpha   90.00
_cell.angle_beta   90.00
_cell.angle_gamma   90.00
#
_symmetry.space_group_name_H-M   'P 1'
#
loop_
_entity.id
_entity.type
_entity.pdbx_description
1 polymer ?
#
loop_
_entity_poly.entity_id
_entity_poly.type
_entity_poly.pdbx_seq_one_letter_code
_entity_poly.pdbx_strand_id
1 'polypeptide(L)'
;ANYVLFGLMNIPFQGSLWLMNIVTVLFIMATQALAVLIFSIFPKIENIISVVSMVGSLGATLSGVTFPVTAMYAPVHAASYLFPVRHFTEAAQAMIYFNAGFAYFWQSVAVLLVFLLLAILILPLLKWWILRMKESEETLHIGDKALSGTEASLSNVIRHEWKAIATNPAILLVLAGGIFLYGLLYNYMYAPNLVRKAPVAVVDLSHSALSREYVRWLDAAPQTSVYAQTPNILEAREWMKKGEVTGILYIPSDFETRVARGETSVFTLYAATDAFLNFKGLQEASSRVML
;
A
#
# COMPACT_ATOMS: atom_id res chain seq x y z
N ALA A 1 19.10 5.13 6.19
CA ALA A 1 18.41 5.03 4.89
C ALA A 1 18.07 6.42 4.34
N ASN A 2 17.30 7.27 5.06
CA ASN A 2 16.81 8.56 4.56
C ASN A 2 17.93 9.55 4.17
N TYR A 3 19.02 9.60 4.96
CA TYR A 3 20.19 10.43 4.64
C TYR A 3 20.88 9.97 3.33
N VAL A 4 20.95 8.67 3.08
CA VAL A 4 21.51 8.12 1.83
C VAL A 4 20.60 8.48 0.65
N LEU A 5 19.30 8.28 0.77
CA LEU A 5 18.36 8.56 -0.31
C LEU A 5 18.29 10.04 -0.67
N PHE A 6 18.11 10.90 0.30
CA PHE A 6 17.87 12.32 0.08
C PHE A 6 19.16 13.18 0.11
N GLY A 7 20.21 12.72 0.83
CA GLY A 7 21.48 13.42 0.92
C GLY A 7 22.51 12.99 -0.12
N LEU A 8 22.76 11.66 -0.26
CA LEU A 8 23.76 11.13 -1.18
C LEU A 8 23.24 10.90 -2.59
N MET A 9 22.04 10.35 -2.73
CA MET A 9 21.43 10.09 -4.05
C MET A 9 20.69 11.30 -4.62
N ASN A 10 20.66 12.40 -3.88
CA ASN A 10 20.11 13.69 -4.30
C ASN A 10 18.65 13.59 -4.83
N ILE A 11 17.87 12.67 -4.26
CA ILE A 11 16.45 12.53 -4.60
C ILE A 11 15.72 13.79 -4.10
N PRO A 12 14.92 14.48 -4.92
CA PRO A 12 14.26 15.69 -4.51
C PRO A 12 13.30 15.43 -3.35
N PHE A 13 13.54 16.10 -2.23
CA PHE A 13 12.74 16.02 -1.03
C PHE A 13 12.39 17.42 -0.56
N GLN A 14 11.11 17.75 -0.52
CA GLN A 14 10.63 19.08 -0.15
C GLN A 14 10.15 19.16 1.30
N GLY A 15 9.97 18.02 1.96
CA GLY A 15 9.45 17.92 3.31
C GLY A 15 10.51 18.11 4.41
N SER A 16 10.12 17.94 5.68
CA SER A 16 11.02 17.95 6.81
C SER A 16 11.68 16.58 7.01
N LEU A 17 13.00 16.49 6.78
CA LEU A 17 13.77 15.25 7.01
C LEU A 17 13.69 14.79 8.47
N TRP A 18 13.60 15.72 9.41
CA TRP A 18 13.46 15.40 10.83
C TRP A 18 12.13 14.66 11.10
N LEU A 19 11.04 15.21 10.58
CA LEU A 19 9.72 14.61 10.72
C LEU A 19 9.64 13.24 10.03
N MET A 20 10.23 13.11 8.84
CA MET A 20 10.33 11.83 8.13
C MET A 20 11.09 10.78 8.93
N ASN A 21 12.19 11.16 9.60
CA ASN A 21 12.93 10.24 10.46
C ASN A 21 12.11 9.79 11.68
N ILE A 22 11.37 10.70 12.31
CA ILE A 22 10.49 10.35 13.44
C ILE A 22 9.43 9.34 13.00
N VAL A 23 8.75 9.60 11.88
CA VAL A 23 7.71 8.69 11.34
C VAL A 23 8.32 7.34 10.93
N THR A 24 9.53 7.33 10.37
CA THR A 24 10.25 6.10 10.03
C THR A 24 10.57 5.26 11.28
N VAL A 25 11.08 5.90 12.34
CA VAL A 25 11.35 5.20 13.61
C VAL A 25 10.05 4.65 14.21
N LEU A 26 9.00 5.44 14.23
CA LEU A 26 7.69 5.00 14.72
C LEU A 26 7.14 3.80 13.92
N PHE A 27 7.29 3.82 12.60
CA PHE A 27 6.91 2.71 11.73
C PHE A 27 7.70 1.44 12.04
N ILE A 28 9.03 1.56 12.21
CA ILE A 28 9.88 0.42 12.59
C ILE A 28 9.42 -0.17 13.93
N MET A 29 9.16 0.69 14.92
CA MET A 29 8.65 0.25 16.23
C MET A 29 7.28 -0.42 16.13
N ALA A 30 6.36 0.13 15.35
CA ALA A 30 5.03 -0.45 15.12
C ALA A 30 5.11 -1.81 14.40
N THR A 31 6.01 -1.96 13.44
CA THR A 31 6.23 -3.22 12.72
C THR A 31 6.86 -4.28 13.63
N GLN A 32 7.82 -3.90 14.47
CA GLN A 32 8.40 -4.80 15.49
C GLN A 32 7.35 -5.20 16.52
N ALA A 33 6.49 -4.28 16.94
CA ALA A 33 5.38 -4.55 17.83
C ALA A 33 4.42 -5.62 17.25
N LEU A 34 4.07 -5.49 15.97
CA LEU A 34 3.28 -6.49 15.25
C LEU A 34 3.99 -7.84 15.17
N ALA A 35 5.30 -7.84 14.89
CA ALA A 35 6.11 -9.06 14.86
C ALA A 35 6.10 -9.76 16.23
N VAL A 36 6.28 -9.03 17.33
CA VAL A 36 6.22 -9.58 18.69
C VAL A 36 4.86 -10.20 18.98
N LEU A 37 3.75 -9.59 18.53
CA LEU A 37 2.42 -10.16 18.66
C LEU A 37 2.31 -11.51 17.92
N ILE A 38 2.83 -11.59 16.69
CA ILE A 38 2.85 -12.85 15.92
C ILE A 38 3.71 -13.90 16.61
N PHE A 39 4.91 -13.54 17.08
CA PHE A 39 5.79 -14.42 17.85
C PHE A 39 5.11 -15.03 19.07
N SER A 40 4.21 -14.30 19.66
CA SER A 40 3.54 -14.70 20.89
C SER A 40 2.37 -15.66 20.65
N ILE A 41 1.82 -15.66 19.44
CA ILE A 41 0.71 -16.55 19.07
C ILE A 41 1.24 -17.93 18.64
N PHE A 42 2.41 -17.98 18.02
CA PHE A 42 2.95 -19.21 17.44
C PHE A 42 4.16 -19.71 18.23
N PRO A 43 4.10 -20.94 18.82
CA PRO A 43 5.19 -21.49 19.63
C PRO A 43 6.40 -21.95 18.80
N LYS A 44 6.21 -22.31 17.52
CA LYS A 44 7.26 -22.83 16.65
C LYS A 44 7.83 -21.76 15.75
N ILE A 45 9.17 -21.64 15.69
CA ILE A 45 9.87 -20.61 14.93
C ILE A 45 9.59 -20.69 13.42
N GLU A 46 9.44 -21.89 12.89
CA GLU A 46 9.12 -22.15 11.48
C GLU A 46 7.78 -21.55 11.08
N ASN A 47 6.77 -21.68 11.95
CA ASN A 47 5.44 -21.11 11.74
C ASN A 47 5.47 -19.58 11.81
N ILE A 48 6.28 -19.04 12.70
CA ILE A 48 6.46 -17.59 12.85
C ILE A 48 7.03 -16.98 11.57
N ILE A 49 8.13 -17.56 11.05
CA ILE A 49 8.77 -17.07 9.81
C ILE A 49 7.78 -17.08 8.66
N SER A 50 7.00 -18.14 8.53
CA SER A 50 6.01 -18.30 7.48
C SER A 50 4.89 -17.25 7.59
N VAL A 51 4.33 -17.06 8.79
CA VAL A 51 3.27 -16.06 9.03
C VAL A 51 3.78 -14.63 8.86
N VAL A 52 4.97 -14.32 9.37
CA VAL A 52 5.58 -12.99 9.21
C VAL A 52 5.82 -12.67 7.74
N SER A 53 6.31 -13.64 6.95
CA SER A 53 6.52 -13.48 5.50
C SER A 53 5.20 -13.22 4.78
N MET A 54 4.14 -13.96 5.12
CA MET A 54 2.80 -13.78 4.55
C MET A 54 2.23 -12.40 4.92
N VAL A 55 2.29 -12.01 6.19
CA VAL A 55 1.82 -10.70 6.67
C VAL A 55 2.62 -9.56 6.04
N GLY A 56 3.93 -9.73 5.89
CA GLY A 56 4.81 -8.75 5.24
C GLY A 56 4.47 -8.54 3.77
N SER A 57 4.27 -9.64 3.01
CA SER A 57 3.92 -9.55 1.59
C SER A 57 2.53 -8.96 1.36
N LEU A 58 1.54 -9.34 2.18
CA LEU A 58 0.20 -8.75 2.15
C LEU A 58 0.23 -7.26 2.51
N GLY A 59 0.98 -6.90 3.56
CA GLY A 59 1.16 -5.52 3.96
C GLY A 59 1.77 -4.66 2.84
N ALA A 60 2.83 -5.16 2.17
CA ALA A 60 3.45 -4.47 1.06
C ALA A 60 2.46 -4.26 -0.11
N THR A 61 1.67 -5.27 -0.44
CA THR A 61 0.67 -5.21 -1.51
C THR A 61 -0.46 -4.21 -1.18
N LEU A 62 -0.91 -4.19 0.09
CA LEU A 62 -1.99 -3.33 0.57
C LEU A 62 -1.52 -1.94 1.02
N SER A 63 -0.22 -1.66 0.92
CA SER A 63 0.36 -0.39 1.38
C SER A 63 -0.07 0.84 0.59
N GLY A 64 -0.52 0.65 -0.65
CA GLY A 64 -0.80 1.74 -1.58
C GLY A 64 0.36 2.10 -2.51
N VAL A 65 1.54 1.46 -2.35
CA VAL A 65 2.71 1.68 -3.23
C VAL A 65 2.53 1.01 -4.58
N THR A 66 2.11 -0.25 -4.57
CA THR A 66 1.97 -1.05 -5.80
C THR A 66 0.64 -0.81 -6.50
N PHE A 67 -0.41 -0.55 -5.73
CA PHE A 67 -1.75 -0.32 -6.24
C PHE A 67 -2.40 0.86 -5.51
N PRO A 68 -2.99 1.83 -6.24
CA PRO A 68 -3.58 3.03 -5.63
C PRO A 68 -4.70 2.65 -4.66
N VAL A 69 -4.66 3.21 -3.47
CA VAL A 69 -5.66 2.97 -2.42
C VAL A 69 -7.06 3.38 -2.86
N THR A 70 -7.14 4.48 -3.61
CA THR A 70 -8.39 5.02 -4.17
C THR A 70 -9.07 4.08 -5.17
N ALA A 71 -8.30 3.17 -5.78
CA ALA A 71 -8.82 2.18 -6.73
C ALA A 71 -9.11 0.82 -6.08
N MET A 72 -8.85 0.66 -4.77
CA MET A 72 -9.16 -0.57 -4.04
C MET A 72 -10.66 -0.70 -3.78
N TYR A 73 -11.19 -1.92 -3.88
CA TYR A 73 -12.55 -2.22 -3.44
C TYR A 73 -12.70 -2.00 -1.93
N ALA A 74 -13.88 -1.54 -1.50
CA ALA A 74 -14.14 -1.19 -0.10
C ALA A 74 -13.66 -2.21 0.95
N PRO A 75 -13.88 -3.54 0.81
CA PRO A 75 -13.39 -4.51 1.80
C PRO A 75 -11.86 -4.62 1.81
N VAL A 76 -11.19 -4.51 0.65
CA VAL A 76 -9.72 -4.55 0.54
C VAL A 76 -9.12 -3.28 1.12
N HIS A 77 -9.72 -2.14 0.83
CA HIS A 77 -9.36 -0.85 1.40
C HIS A 77 -9.47 -0.88 2.94
N ALA A 78 -10.58 -1.40 3.47
CA ALA A 78 -10.74 -1.57 4.92
C ALA A 78 -9.66 -2.49 5.53
N ALA A 79 -9.33 -3.61 4.86
CA ALA A 79 -8.28 -4.52 5.30
C ALA A 79 -6.88 -3.87 5.30
N SER A 80 -6.62 -2.92 4.41
CA SER A 80 -5.31 -2.24 4.34
C SER A 80 -4.96 -1.48 5.63
N TYR A 81 -5.95 -0.98 6.37
CA TYR A 81 -5.74 -0.29 7.64
C TYR A 81 -5.18 -1.18 8.76
N LEU A 82 -5.24 -2.50 8.62
CA LEU A 82 -4.66 -3.45 9.56
C LEU A 82 -3.12 -3.53 9.48
N PHE A 83 -2.51 -2.92 8.48
CA PHE A 83 -1.07 -3.00 8.25
C PHE A 83 -0.36 -1.68 8.56
N PRO A 84 0.66 -1.67 9.44
CA PRO A 84 1.41 -0.46 9.76
C PRO A 84 2.04 0.21 8.53
N VAL A 85 2.46 -0.59 7.55
CA VAL A 85 3.09 -0.10 6.32
C VAL A 85 2.16 0.82 5.51
N ARG A 86 0.85 0.60 5.53
CA ARG A 86 -0.15 1.46 4.89
C ARG A 86 -0.07 2.90 5.42
N HIS A 87 -0.06 3.05 6.73
CA HIS A 87 -0.02 4.35 7.40
C HIS A 87 1.33 5.05 7.23
N PHE A 88 2.43 4.28 7.26
CA PHE A 88 3.75 4.81 6.96
C PHE A 88 3.83 5.34 5.52
N THR A 89 3.34 4.56 4.55
CA THR A 89 3.35 4.94 3.13
C THR A 89 2.58 6.23 2.90
N GLU A 90 1.38 6.38 3.48
CA GLU A 90 0.56 7.57 3.38
C GLU A 90 1.28 8.81 3.94
N ALA A 91 1.86 8.69 5.14
CA ALA A 91 2.62 9.78 5.75
C ALA A 91 3.88 10.13 4.94
N ALA A 92 4.61 9.12 4.44
CA ALA A 92 5.81 9.30 3.64
C ALA A 92 5.50 10.00 2.31
N GLN A 93 4.46 9.55 1.61
CA GLN A 93 4.00 10.16 0.36
C GLN A 93 3.59 11.62 0.55
N ALA A 94 2.84 11.91 1.61
CA ALA A 94 2.43 13.28 1.95
C ALA A 94 3.65 14.20 2.15
N MET A 95 4.71 13.71 2.80
CA MET A 95 5.93 14.47 3.01
C MET A 95 6.81 14.59 1.76
N ILE A 96 6.99 13.49 1.03
CA ILE A 96 7.91 13.45 -0.12
C ILE A 96 7.37 14.24 -1.30
N TYR A 97 6.10 14.00 -1.68
CA TYR A 97 5.55 14.55 -2.91
C TYR A 97 4.81 15.87 -2.72
N PHE A 98 4.20 16.09 -1.56
CA PHE A 98 3.31 17.23 -1.37
C PHE A 98 3.83 18.27 -0.39
N ASN A 99 5.00 18.04 0.22
CA ASN A 99 5.50 18.90 1.30
C ASN A 99 4.43 19.19 2.37
N ALA A 100 3.59 18.17 2.64
CA ALA A 100 2.48 18.31 3.57
C ALA A 100 3.00 18.43 5.01
N GLY A 101 2.43 19.37 5.77
CA GLY A 101 2.68 19.49 7.20
C GLY A 101 2.03 18.36 8.00
N PHE A 102 2.40 18.23 9.27
CA PHE A 102 1.90 17.19 10.19
C PHE A 102 0.36 17.10 10.23
N ALA A 103 -0.33 18.22 10.06
CA ALA A 103 -1.80 18.29 10.06
C ALA A 103 -2.48 17.41 8.98
N TYR A 104 -1.77 17.02 7.93
CA TYR A 104 -2.34 16.21 6.84
C TYR A 104 -2.24 14.71 7.10
N PHE A 105 -1.27 14.26 7.87
CA PHE A 105 -1.03 12.83 8.11
C PHE A 105 -0.99 12.42 9.60
N TRP A 106 -1.45 13.28 10.50
CA TRP A 106 -1.48 13.00 11.93
C TRP A 106 -2.28 11.73 12.26
N GLN A 107 -3.33 11.43 11.49
CA GLN A 107 -4.14 10.23 11.65
C GLN A 107 -3.30 8.96 11.44
N SER A 108 -2.47 8.93 10.39
CA SER A 108 -1.57 7.82 10.11
C SER A 108 -0.55 7.64 11.22
N VAL A 109 -0.02 8.73 11.77
CA VAL A 109 0.89 8.70 12.93
C VAL A 109 0.16 8.17 14.17
N ALA A 110 -1.07 8.61 14.42
CA ALA A 110 -1.87 8.14 15.54
C ALA A 110 -2.13 6.62 15.47
N VAL A 111 -2.42 6.08 14.30
CA VAL A 111 -2.59 4.64 14.12
C VAL A 111 -1.30 3.87 14.37
N LEU A 112 -0.14 4.37 13.91
CA LEU A 112 1.15 3.76 14.23
C LEU A 112 1.42 3.73 15.75
N LEU A 113 1.04 4.78 16.48
CA LEU A 113 1.11 4.79 17.94
C LEU A 113 0.15 3.78 18.58
N VAL A 114 -1.05 3.60 18.02
CA VAL A 114 -1.99 2.58 18.50
C VAL A 114 -1.41 1.17 18.35
N PHE A 115 -0.73 0.84 17.25
CA PHE A 115 -0.04 -0.44 17.10
C PHE A 115 1.00 -0.66 18.20
N LEU A 116 1.77 0.36 18.52
CA LEU A 116 2.77 0.30 19.60
C LEU A 116 2.13 0.10 20.97
N LEU A 117 1.07 0.85 21.28
CA LEU A 117 0.34 0.73 22.54
C LEU A 117 -0.33 -0.62 22.71
N LEU A 118 -0.94 -1.15 21.63
CA LEU A 118 -1.53 -2.49 21.65
C LEU A 118 -0.49 -3.57 21.99
N ALA A 119 0.71 -3.49 21.39
CA ALA A 119 1.77 -4.44 21.72
C ALA A 119 2.17 -4.36 23.20
N ILE A 120 2.34 -3.16 23.75
CA ILE A 120 2.69 -2.96 25.16
C ILE A 120 1.61 -3.53 26.10
N LEU A 121 0.33 -3.36 25.77
CA LEU A 121 -0.78 -3.88 26.55
C LEU A 121 -0.92 -5.41 26.47
N ILE A 122 -0.62 -5.98 25.32
CA ILE A 122 -0.77 -7.43 25.07
C ILE A 122 0.44 -8.21 25.57
N LEU A 123 1.65 -7.62 25.61
CA LEU A 123 2.87 -8.27 26.05
C LEU A 123 2.76 -8.99 27.42
N PRO A 124 2.18 -8.42 28.49
CA PRO A 124 2.05 -9.11 29.77
C PRO A 124 1.07 -10.30 29.71
N LEU A 125 -0.03 -10.16 28.96
CA LEU A 125 -0.98 -11.26 28.71
C LEU A 125 -0.32 -12.42 27.97
N LEU A 126 0.53 -12.08 27.00
CA LEU A 126 1.31 -13.02 26.19
C LEU A 126 2.34 -13.76 27.02
N LYS A 127 3.08 -13.05 27.87
CA LYS A 127 4.04 -13.67 28.79
C LYS A 127 3.35 -14.70 29.72
N TRP A 128 2.19 -14.36 30.23
CA TRP A 128 1.39 -15.28 31.05
C TRP A 128 0.94 -16.51 30.25
N TRP A 129 0.50 -16.34 29.01
CA TRP A 129 0.04 -17.42 28.14
C TRP A 129 1.18 -18.35 27.70
N ILE A 130 2.35 -17.79 27.34
CA ILE A 130 3.56 -18.54 26.97
C ILE A 130 4.07 -19.39 28.14
N LEU A 131 4.08 -18.84 29.37
CA LEU A 131 4.49 -19.58 30.55
C LEU A 131 3.57 -20.79 30.81
N ARG A 132 2.27 -20.61 30.59
CA ARG A 132 1.29 -21.70 30.72
C ARG A 132 1.43 -22.78 29.64
N MET A 133 1.79 -22.41 28.42
CA MET A 133 2.04 -23.36 27.32
C MET A 133 3.30 -24.17 27.57
N LYS A 134 4.34 -23.57 28.15
CA LYS A 134 5.60 -24.26 28.46
C LYS A 134 5.41 -25.31 29.51
N GLU A 135 4.57 -25.11 30.52
CA GLU A 135 4.17 -26.16 31.50
C GLU A 135 3.43 -27.31 30.81
N SER A 136 2.70 -27.05 29.72
CA SER A 136 1.97 -28.09 28.98
C SER A 136 2.87 -28.89 28.02
N GLU A 137 3.96 -28.32 27.51
CA GLU A 137 4.92 -29.00 26.63
C GLU A 137 5.86 -29.95 27.42
N GLU A 138 6.26 -29.58 28.62
CA GLU A 138 7.07 -30.48 29.47
C GLU A 138 6.37 -31.79 29.80
N THR A 139 5.03 -31.80 29.84
CA THR A 139 4.25 -33.02 30.04
C THR A 139 4.07 -33.87 28.79
N LEU A 140 4.28 -33.31 27.57
CA LEU A 140 4.12 -33.99 26.29
C LEU A 140 5.43 -34.62 25.76
N HIS A 141 6.60 -34.14 26.18
CA HIS A 141 7.90 -34.66 25.73
C HIS A 141 8.32 -36.03 26.30
N ILE A 142 7.53 -36.60 27.18
CA ILE A 142 7.79 -37.96 27.69
C ILE A 142 7.35 -39.06 26.69
N GLY A 143 6.72 -38.69 25.57
CA GLY A 143 6.15 -39.63 24.60
C GLY A 143 6.86 -39.77 23.25
N ASP A 144 7.81 -38.94 22.90
CA ASP A 144 8.55 -39.04 21.64
C ASP A 144 9.70 -40.07 21.76
N LYS A 145 9.35 -41.34 21.73
CA LYS A 145 10.30 -42.41 21.42
C LYS A 145 10.86 -42.12 20.02
N ALA A 146 12.15 -41.80 19.99
CA ALA A 146 12.93 -41.75 18.78
C ALA A 146 12.58 -43.00 17.94
N LEU A 147 12.12 -42.82 16.74
CA LEU A 147 12.00 -43.84 15.71
C LEU A 147 13.42 -44.34 15.43
N SER A 148 13.82 -45.40 16.12
CA SER A 148 15.06 -46.12 15.87
C SER A 148 15.01 -46.63 14.43
N GLY A 149 16.07 -46.30 13.69
CA GLY A 149 16.20 -46.61 12.29
C GLY A 149 16.04 -48.08 11.98
N THR A 150 14.99 -48.38 11.29
CA THR A 150 14.87 -49.53 10.40
C THR A 150 13.66 -49.26 9.50
N GLU A 151 13.91 -49.13 8.21
CA GLU A 151 12.98 -48.83 7.09
C GLU A 151 12.83 -47.35 6.69
N ALA A 152 13.94 -46.73 6.35
CA ALA A 152 13.93 -45.52 5.55
C ALA A 152 13.62 -45.82 4.08
N SER A 153 12.45 -46.37 3.81
CA SER A 153 11.91 -46.39 2.45
C SER A 153 11.49 -44.96 2.08
N LEU A 154 11.91 -44.48 0.92
CA LEU A 154 11.57 -43.17 0.42
C LEU A 154 10.06 -42.91 0.49
N SER A 155 9.25 -43.94 0.24
CA SER A 155 7.78 -43.87 0.34
C SER A 155 7.28 -43.57 1.75
N ASN A 156 7.95 -44.13 2.78
CA ASN A 156 7.59 -43.90 4.18
C ASN A 156 7.96 -42.49 4.63
N VAL A 157 9.12 -41.99 4.17
CA VAL A 157 9.52 -40.58 4.42
C VAL A 157 8.55 -39.63 3.78
N ILE A 158 8.23 -39.81 2.50
CA ILE A 158 7.26 -38.96 1.79
C ILE A 158 5.88 -38.99 2.46
N ARG A 159 5.42 -40.18 2.87
CA ARG A 159 4.13 -40.31 3.55
C ARG A 159 4.10 -39.64 4.92
N HIS A 160 5.22 -39.73 5.65
CA HIS A 160 5.36 -39.06 6.95
C HIS A 160 5.35 -37.54 6.77
N GLU A 161 6.14 -37.00 5.83
CA GLU A 161 6.18 -35.58 5.52
C GLU A 161 4.82 -35.07 5.03
N TRP A 162 4.15 -35.79 4.13
CA TRP A 162 2.78 -35.43 3.72
C TRP A 162 1.81 -35.36 4.89
N LYS A 163 1.88 -36.31 5.78
CA LYS A 163 1.04 -36.34 6.98
C LYS A 163 1.38 -35.16 7.92
N ALA A 164 2.67 -34.84 8.09
CA ALA A 164 3.12 -33.70 8.89
C ALA A 164 2.64 -32.40 8.30
N ILE A 165 2.73 -32.21 6.98
CA ILE A 165 2.21 -31.04 6.26
C ILE A 165 0.69 -30.94 6.42
N ALA A 166 -0.05 -32.05 6.17
CA ALA A 166 -1.50 -32.06 6.19
C ALA A 166 -2.11 -31.90 7.59
N THR A 167 -1.36 -32.24 8.65
CA THR A 167 -1.83 -32.13 10.04
C THR A 167 -1.35 -30.86 10.74
N ASN A 168 -0.42 -30.11 10.16
CA ASN A 168 0.08 -28.88 10.76
C ASN A 168 -0.77 -27.68 10.29
N PRO A 169 -1.60 -27.10 11.16
CA PRO A 169 -2.50 -26.00 10.77
C PRO A 169 -1.75 -24.76 10.30
N ALA A 170 -0.52 -24.53 10.76
CA ALA A 170 0.26 -23.38 10.34
C ALA A 170 0.84 -23.55 8.93
N ILE A 171 1.29 -24.76 8.57
CA ILE A 171 1.74 -25.07 7.21
C ILE A 171 0.55 -24.97 6.24
N LEU A 172 -0.60 -25.52 6.63
CA LEU A 172 -1.83 -25.39 5.82
C LEU A 172 -2.28 -23.95 5.67
N LEU A 173 -2.18 -23.15 6.72
CA LEU A 173 -2.52 -21.72 6.66
C LEU A 173 -1.61 -20.96 5.70
N VAL A 174 -0.31 -21.28 5.66
CA VAL A 174 0.64 -20.62 4.75
C VAL A 174 0.49 -21.14 3.33
N LEU A 175 0.39 -22.45 3.15
CA LEU A 175 0.30 -23.07 1.83
C LEU A 175 -1.06 -22.77 1.16
N ALA A 176 -2.16 -23.03 1.84
CA ALA A 176 -3.50 -22.76 1.31
C ALA A 176 -3.88 -21.29 1.49
N GLY A 177 -3.65 -20.72 2.67
CA GLY A 177 -3.97 -19.34 2.98
C GLY A 177 -3.13 -18.35 2.17
N GLY A 178 -1.82 -18.57 2.05
CA GLY A 178 -0.93 -17.71 1.26
C GLY A 178 -1.30 -17.71 -0.22
N ILE A 179 -1.45 -18.88 -0.81
CA ILE A 179 -1.78 -19.02 -2.24
C ILE A 179 -3.22 -18.51 -2.50
N PHE A 180 -4.18 -18.93 -1.69
CA PHE A 180 -5.58 -18.56 -1.87
C PHE A 180 -5.81 -17.07 -1.57
N LEU A 181 -5.32 -16.59 -0.44
CA LEU A 181 -5.52 -15.21 -0.02
C LEU A 181 -4.79 -14.23 -0.93
N TYR A 182 -3.52 -14.54 -1.28
CA TYR A 182 -2.76 -13.72 -2.20
C TYR A 182 -3.33 -13.78 -3.61
N GLY A 183 -3.65 -14.96 -4.12
CA GLY A 183 -4.23 -15.13 -5.45
C GLY A 183 -5.62 -14.48 -5.57
N LEU A 184 -6.48 -14.63 -4.57
CA LEU A 184 -7.79 -13.98 -4.55
C LEU A 184 -7.68 -12.47 -4.38
N LEU A 185 -6.92 -12.00 -3.40
CA LEU A 185 -6.73 -10.57 -3.15
C LEU A 185 -6.08 -9.89 -4.35
N TYR A 186 -5.01 -10.48 -4.91
CA TYR A 186 -4.32 -9.93 -6.05
C TYR A 186 -5.24 -9.85 -7.28
N ASN A 187 -5.91 -10.95 -7.64
CA ASN A 187 -6.86 -10.93 -8.73
C ASN A 187 -8.02 -9.98 -8.48
N TYR A 188 -8.54 -9.93 -7.26
CA TYR A 188 -9.63 -9.02 -6.92
C TYR A 188 -9.21 -7.54 -6.95
N MET A 189 -7.98 -7.22 -6.53
CA MET A 189 -7.43 -5.86 -6.60
C MET A 189 -7.17 -5.42 -8.04
N TYR A 190 -6.64 -6.33 -8.87
CA TYR A 190 -6.26 -6.03 -10.25
C TYR A 190 -7.34 -6.42 -11.28
N ALA A 191 -8.44 -7.06 -10.86
CA ALA A 191 -9.55 -7.44 -11.75
C ALA A 191 -10.11 -6.27 -12.57
N PRO A 192 -10.20 -5.01 -12.05
CA PRO A 192 -10.61 -3.89 -12.88
C PRO A 192 -9.62 -3.48 -13.95
N ASN A 193 -8.37 -3.94 -13.95
CA ASN A 193 -7.23 -3.65 -14.86
C ASN A 193 -7.12 -2.19 -15.37
N LEU A 194 -8.04 -1.34 -14.98
CA LEU A 194 -8.18 0.05 -15.36
C LEU A 194 -8.60 0.86 -14.14
N VAL A 195 -7.84 1.89 -13.86
CA VAL A 195 -8.29 2.94 -12.96
C VAL A 195 -9.60 3.50 -13.53
N ARG A 196 -10.66 3.46 -12.76
CA ARG A 196 -11.95 4.01 -13.15
C ARG A 196 -12.24 5.23 -12.30
N LYS A 197 -12.64 6.32 -12.97
CA LYS A 197 -13.06 7.58 -12.35
C LYS A 197 -12.03 8.15 -11.38
N ALA A 198 -10.74 8.18 -11.78
CA ALA A 198 -9.73 8.91 -11.02
C ALA A 198 -10.12 10.41 -10.96
N PRO A 199 -10.23 10.99 -9.76
CA PRO A 199 -10.59 12.40 -9.63
C PRO A 199 -9.43 13.28 -10.12
N VAL A 200 -9.72 14.18 -11.08
CA VAL A 200 -8.76 15.07 -11.72
C VAL A 200 -9.19 16.52 -11.58
N ALA A 201 -8.27 17.39 -11.17
CA ALA A 201 -8.48 18.82 -11.26
C ALA A 201 -8.06 19.31 -12.64
N VAL A 202 -8.82 20.23 -13.22
CA VAL A 202 -8.48 20.87 -14.49
C VAL A 202 -8.14 22.33 -14.25
N VAL A 203 -6.93 22.73 -14.65
CA VAL A 203 -6.51 24.12 -14.68
C VAL A 203 -6.61 24.61 -16.13
N ASP A 204 -7.74 25.25 -16.45
CA ASP A 204 -8.00 25.77 -17.79
C ASP A 204 -7.71 27.28 -17.85
N LEU A 205 -6.64 27.65 -18.53
CA LEU A 205 -6.30 29.06 -18.79
C LEU A 205 -6.78 29.55 -20.17
N SER A 206 -7.22 28.62 -21.03
CA SER A 206 -7.73 28.98 -22.36
C SER A 206 -9.14 29.53 -22.32
N HIS A 207 -9.99 29.00 -21.43
CA HIS A 207 -11.41 29.36 -21.32
C HIS A 207 -12.16 29.33 -22.68
N SER A 208 -11.65 28.54 -23.63
CA SER A 208 -12.15 28.47 -24.99
C SER A 208 -13.33 27.51 -25.16
N ALA A 209 -13.99 27.53 -26.30
CA ALA A 209 -15.00 26.53 -26.63
C ALA A 209 -14.38 25.12 -26.74
N LEU A 210 -13.19 25.05 -27.31
CA LEU A 210 -12.44 23.83 -27.52
C LEU A 210 -11.94 23.22 -26.18
N SER A 211 -11.47 24.08 -25.25
CA SER A 211 -11.05 23.55 -23.94
C SER A 211 -12.22 22.98 -23.15
N ARG A 212 -13.38 23.63 -23.19
CA ARG A 212 -14.61 23.12 -22.54
C ARG A 212 -15.08 21.80 -23.14
N GLU A 213 -14.95 21.63 -24.45
CA GLU A 213 -15.29 20.37 -25.11
C GLU A 213 -14.32 19.26 -24.73
N TYR A 214 -13.03 19.56 -24.72
CA TYR A 214 -12.00 18.61 -24.26
C TYR A 214 -12.24 18.14 -22.81
N VAL A 215 -12.55 19.07 -21.91
CA VAL A 215 -12.85 18.73 -20.51
C VAL A 215 -14.09 17.86 -20.39
N ARG A 216 -15.13 18.07 -21.20
CA ARG A 216 -16.31 17.19 -21.24
C ARG A 216 -15.95 15.78 -21.70
N TRP A 217 -15.11 15.64 -22.71
CA TRP A 217 -14.65 14.32 -23.17
C TRP A 217 -13.75 13.64 -22.13
N LEU A 218 -12.91 14.39 -21.42
CA LEU A 218 -12.11 13.88 -20.33
C LEU A 218 -12.98 13.36 -19.18
N ASP A 219 -14.05 14.07 -18.83
CA ASP A 219 -15.00 13.63 -17.79
C ASP A 219 -15.84 12.42 -18.21
N ALA A 220 -16.13 12.31 -19.51
CA ALA A 220 -16.83 11.17 -20.07
C ALA A 220 -15.95 9.93 -20.20
N ALA A 221 -14.63 10.05 -20.11
CA ALA A 221 -13.72 8.92 -20.19
C ALA A 221 -13.88 8.00 -18.96
N PRO A 222 -13.87 6.66 -19.13
CA PRO A 222 -14.10 5.75 -18.02
C PRO A 222 -12.98 5.78 -16.96
N GLN A 223 -11.80 6.29 -17.32
CA GLN A 223 -10.62 6.34 -16.44
C GLN A 223 -10.61 7.57 -15.54
N THR A 224 -11.28 8.65 -15.93
CA THR A 224 -11.19 9.95 -15.27
C THR A 224 -12.56 10.46 -14.82
N SER A 225 -12.55 11.32 -13.81
CA SER A 225 -13.71 12.13 -13.39
C SER A 225 -13.20 13.51 -13.03
N VAL A 226 -13.76 14.53 -13.64
CA VAL A 226 -13.37 15.91 -13.35
C VAL A 226 -13.95 16.31 -11.99
N TYR A 227 -13.07 16.48 -11.01
CA TYR A 227 -13.44 16.89 -9.66
C TYR A 227 -13.85 18.36 -9.61
N ALA A 228 -13.00 19.23 -10.15
CA ALA A 228 -13.24 20.67 -10.22
C ALA A 228 -12.37 21.31 -11.30
N GLN A 229 -12.80 22.51 -11.74
CA GLN A 229 -12.05 23.35 -12.66
C GLN A 229 -11.67 24.66 -11.96
N THR A 230 -10.42 25.09 -12.12
CA THR A 230 -9.92 26.34 -11.56
C THR A 230 -8.89 26.98 -12.50
N PRO A 231 -8.77 28.29 -12.59
CA PRO A 231 -7.66 28.95 -13.28
C PRO A 231 -6.39 28.99 -12.43
N ASN A 232 -6.46 28.58 -11.13
CA ASN A 232 -5.37 28.70 -10.18
C ASN A 232 -4.71 27.37 -9.89
N ILE A 233 -3.49 27.19 -10.40
CA ILE A 233 -2.71 25.94 -10.16
C ILE A 233 -2.40 25.69 -8.68
N LEU A 234 -2.31 26.73 -7.84
CA LEU A 234 -2.05 26.55 -6.42
C LEU A 234 -3.24 25.91 -5.71
N GLU A 235 -4.45 26.28 -6.09
CA GLU A 235 -5.67 25.69 -5.57
C GLU A 235 -5.77 24.20 -5.97
N ALA A 236 -5.50 23.86 -7.23
CA ALA A 236 -5.47 22.49 -7.71
C ALA A 236 -4.40 21.65 -6.96
N ARG A 237 -3.25 22.24 -6.64
CA ARG A 237 -2.21 21.59 -5.83
C ARG A 237 -2.65 21.36 -4.39
N GLU A 238 -3.43 22.25 -3.79
CA GLU A 238 -3.98 22.05 -2.45
C GLU A 238 -4.99 20.88 -2.44
N TRP A 239 -5.84 20.74 -3.46
CA TRP A 239 -6.71 19.56 -3.60
C TRP A 239 -5.90 18.27 -3.73
N MET A 240 -4.77 18.31 -4.48
CA MET A 240 -3.88 17.16 -4.59
C MET A 240 -3.20 16.82 -3.27
N LYS A 241 -2.74 17.81 -2.50
CA LYS A 241 -2.16 17.58 -1.16
C LYS A 241 -3.16 16.98 -0.18
N LYS A 242 -4.43 17.38 -0.28
CA LYS A 242 -5.52 16.81 0.53
C LYS A 242 -5.94 15.41 0.08
N GLY A 243 -5.43 14.93 -1.06
CA GLY A 243 -5.83 13.64 -1.63
C GLY A 243 -7.22 13.67 -2.30
N GLU A 244 -7.81 14.86 -2.51
CA GLU A 244 -9.10 15.02 -3.18
C GLU A 244 -9.00 14.74 -4.67
N VAL A 245 -7.81 14.98 -5.27
CA VAL A 245 -7.52 14.69 -6.68
C VAL A 245 -6.21 13.92 -6.82
N THR A 246 -6.16 13.02 -7.80
CA THR A 246 -4.99 12.18 -8.10
C THR A 246 -4.11 12.77 -9.22
N GLY A 247 -4.63 13.76 -9.93
CA GLY A 247 -3.91 14.44 -11.00
C GLY A 247 -4.45 15.82 -11.29
N ILE A 248 -3.62 16.63 -11.95
CA ILE A 248 -3.99 17.97 -12.43
C ILE A 248 -3.67 18.03 -13.91
N LEU A 249 -4.66 18.35 -14.72
CA LEU A 249 -4.50 18.66 -16.13
C LEU A 249 -4.42 20.18 -16.30
N TYR A 250 -3.33 20.64 -16.90
CA TYR A 250 -3.11 22.04 -17.19
C TYR A 250 -3.27 22.32 -18.68
N ILE A 251 -4.22 23.19 -19.03
CA ILE A 251 -4.52 23.62 -20.38
C ILE A 251 -3.96 25.06 -20.55
N PRO A 252 -3.00 25.30 -21.45
CA PRO A 252 -2.39 26.60 -21.63
C PRO A 252 -3.36 27.62 -22.29
N SER A 253 -3.13 28.89 -22.07
CA SER A 253 -3.97 29.99 -22.61
C SER A 253 -3.99 30.08 -24.14
N ASP A 254 -2.92 29.61 -24.79
CA ASP A 254 -2.76 29.63 -26.26
C ASP A 254 -3.31 28.38 -26.96
N PHE A 255 -3.99 27.49 -26.20
CA PHE A 255 -4.47 26.20 -26.70
C PHE A 255 -5.29 26.31 -27.98
N GLU A 256 -6.37 27.06 -27.96
CA GLU A 256 -7.26 27.19 -29.13
C GLU A 256 -6.55 27.87 -30.33
N THR A 257 -5.72 28.88 -30.07
CA THR A 257 -4.97 29.57 -31.10
C THR A 257 -3.97 28.67 -31.82
N ARG A 258 -3.27 27.80 -31.08
CA ARG A 258 -2.33 26.84 -31.67
C ARG A 258 -3.05 25.76 -32.49
N VAL A 259 -4.13 25.22 -31.93
CA VAL A 259 -4.91 24.19 -32.63
C VAL A 259 -5.51 24.80 -33.93
N ALA A 260 -6.04 26.02 -33.88
CA ALA A 260 -6.57 26.69 -35.05
C ALA A 260 -5.51 26.93 -36.15
N ARG A 261 -4.24 27.06 -35.79
CA ARG A 261 -3.10 27.14 -36.73
C ARG A 261 -2.57 25.81 -37.22
N GLY A 262 -3.13 24.70 -36.75
CA GLY A 262 -2.57 23.35 -37.01
C GLY A 262 -1.26 23.06 -36.28
N GLU A 263 -0.94 23.82 -35.23
CA GLU A 263 0.25 23.65 -34.42
C GLU A 263 -0.04 22.65 -33.28
N THR A 264 0.99 21.94 -32.84
CA THR A 264 0.88 21.06 -31.69
C THR A 264 0.71 21.87 -30.41
N SER A 265 -0.35 21.63 -29.66
CA SER A 265 -0.51 22.16 -28.30
C SER A 265 -0.12 21.10 -27.25
N VAL A 266 0.61 21.52 -26.22
CA VAL A 266 1.10 20.63 -25.18
C VAL A 266 0.30 20.84 -23.90
N PHE A 267 -0.41 19.81 -23.46
CA PHE A 267 -0.98 19.77 -22.13
C PHE A 267 0.07 19.32 -21.11
N THR A 268 0.05 19.95 -19.95
CA THR A 268 0.90 19.50 -18.85
C THR A 268 0.07 18.70 -17.86
N LEU A 269 0.50 17.46 -17.64
CA LEU A 269 -0.13 16.57 -16.70
C LEU A 269 0.74 16.47 -15.44
N TYR A 270 0.19 16.94 -14.31
CA TYR A 270 0.76 16.69 -13.00
C TYR A 270 0.01 15.52 -12.38
N ALA A 271 0.71 14.49 -11.98
CA ALA A 271 0.12 13.37 -11.28
C ALA A 271 0.98 12.99 -10.07
N ALA A 272 0.32 12.49 -9.05
CA ALA A 272 0.99 11.90 -7.91
C ALA A 272 1.70 10.62 -8.34
N THR A 273 3.00 10.54 -8.15
CA THR A 273 3.84 9.39 -8.58
C THR A 273 3.62 8.15 -7.72
N ASP A 274 2.94 8.29 -6.60
CA ASP A 274 2.52 7.21 -5.71
C ASP A 274 1.46 6.28 -6.32
N ALA A 275 0.79 6.74 -7.37
CA ALA A 275 -0.27 6.02 -8.05
C ALA A 275 0.05 5.85 -9.54
N PHE A 276 1.09 5.06 -9.86
CA PHE A 276 1.52 4.82 -11.24
C PHE A 276 0.39 4.40 -12.19
N LEU A 277 -0.57 3.60 -11.69
CA LEU A 277 -1.74 3.21 -12.48
C LEU A 277 -2.70 4.38 -12.73
N ASN A 278 -2.87 5.29 -11.76
CA ASN A 278 -3.66 6.51 -11.95
C ASN A 278 -3.00 7.41 -12.99
N PHE A 279 -1.66 7.54 -12.94
CA PHE A 279 -0.92 8.30 -13.95
C PHE A 279 -1.11 7.71 -15.36
N LYS A 280 -0.96 6.38 -15.52
CA LYS A 280 -1.21 5.71 -16.79
C LYS A 280 -2.64 5.89 -17.28
N GLY A 281 -3.62 5.72 -16.39
CA GLY A 281 -5.04 5.91 -16.74
C GLY A 281 -5.34 7.33 -17.19
N LEU A 282 -4.78 8.33 -16.51
CA LEU A 282 -4.93 9.72 -16.85
C LEU A 282 -4.21 10.09 -18.16
N GLN A 283 -3.00 9.56 -18.37
CA GLN A 283 -2.25 9.72 -19.62
C GLN A 283 -3.00 9.11 -20.81
N GLU A 284 -3.53 7.91 -20.64
CA GLU A 284 -4.31 7.23 -21.68
C GLU A 284 -5.61 7.98 -22.00
N ALA A 285 -6.35 8.42 -20.97
CA ALA A 285 -7.56 9.21 -21.16
C ALA A 285 -7.26 10.53 -21.90
N SER A 286 -6.24 11.27 -21.46
CA SER A 286 -5.86 12.53 -22.08
C SER A 286 -5.40 12.40 -23.53
N SER A 287 -4.71 11.31 -23.87
CA SER A 287 -4.23 11.04 -25.23
C SER A 287 -5.34 10.57 -26.17
N ARG A 288 -6.29 9.74 -25.68
CA ARG A 288 -7.43 9.28 -26.49
C ARG A 288 -8.41 10.37 -26.86
N VAL A 289 -8.53 11.38 -26.03
CA VAL A 289 -9.40 12.54 -26.28
C VAL A 289 -8.82 13.48 -27.35
N MET A 290 -7.52 13.37 -27.66
CA MET A 290 -6.84 14.15 -28.69
C MET A 290 -6.89 13.52 -30.11
N LEU A 291 -7.30 12.28 -30.23
CA LEU A 291 -7.44 11.57 -31.52
C LEU A 291 -8.86 11.69 -32.07
#